data_b474ce260c81053408ab54ff206fb75d
#
_entry.id   b474ce260c81053408ab54ff206fb75d
#
_cell.length_a   1.000
_cell.length_b   1.000
_cell.length_c   1.000
_cell.angle_alpha   90.00
_cell.angle_beta   90.00
_cell.angle_gamma   90.00
#
_symmetry.space_group_name_H-M   'P 1'
#
loop_
_entity.id
_entity.type
_entity.pdbx_description
1 polymer ?
#
loop_
_entity_poly.entity_id
_entity_poly.type
_entity_poly.pdbx_seq_one_letter_code
_entity_poly.pdbx_strand_id
1 'polypeptide(L)'
;MKQITVISLGPGDPKLLTLQTLDILRKSRHLILRTSRHRTANWLREEGVIFTDFDALYDEYEDFDQLHAEMARLLWEEAAEHALTFAVIDAQTDGAVRALRASCPEDARVTILPGITMADSCMALLPESFEQSGSVRVLPAMDAVQAAPDPATPQLITEIFDRVLASDLKLRLADLYGDEAEVVLFPSSVKINRKPLVIPLMELDRQRTYDHTVCLYIPAMDLHHRERFCFDDLLQVMHTLRQQCPWDGEQTHESLRKYLIEEAYEAVGAIDEDDMDHLADELGDVLLQIAFHADIAQEVGEFSISDVTTAIVRKMIYRHAHIFGNVHCDTAEEVTQSWEKLKKAEKGLTTQSSVLADVSQGLPALMRASKVQKKAAQVGFDWDDAIGALPKIHEEADEVLAELEAGRDPGEELGDLLFSCVNVARLAGLEPELLLKAATEKFIRRFTAMENLIISDEKSLEGLTLAEMDVYWNRVKRAQQS
;
A
#
# COMPACT_ATOMS: atom_id res chain seq x y z
N MET A 1 28.28 -33.02 17.99
CA MET A 1 27.26 -31.94 17.90
C MET A 1 28.00 -30.66 17.59
N LYS A 2 27.76 -30.08 16.43
CA LYS A 2 28.38 -28.85 15.99
C LYS A 2 27.91 -27.69 16.90
N GLN A 3 28.82 -26.81 17.32
CA GLN A 3 28.49 -25.71 18.24
C GLN A 3 29.11 -24.40 17.74
N ILE A 4 28.25 -23.41 17.55
CA ILE A 4 28.67 -22.06 17.21
C ILE A 4 28.12 -21.09 18.29
N THR A 5 29.04 -20.35 18.91
CA THR A 5 28.68 -19.28 19.83
C THR A 5 28.83 -17.95 19.11
N VAL A 6 27.73 -17.22 18.96
CA VAL A 6 27.71 -15.89 18.33
C VAL A 6 27.82 -14.83 19.43
N ILE A 7 28.69 -13.86 19.25
CA ILE A 7 28.93 -12.76 20.16
C ILE A 7 28.91 -11.42 19.44
N SER A 8 28.46 -10.36 20.12
CA SER A 8 28.48 -9.00 19.60
C SER A 8 29.77 -8.28 19.99
N LEU A 9 30.44 -7.68 19.02
CA LEU A 9 31.61 -6.80 19.24
C LEU A 9 31.18 -5.36 19.60
N GLY A 10 29.90 -5.06 19.41
CA GLY A 10 29.30 -3.77 19.73
C GLY A 10 29.81 -2.62 18.85
N PRO A 11 29.70 -1.38 19.32
CA PRO A 11 29.98 -0.17 18.55
C PRO A 11 31.48 0.14 18.32
N GLY A 12 32.38 -0.78 18.68
CA GLY A 12 33.82 -0.65 18.43
C GLY A 12 34.67 -0.14 19.61
N ASP A 13 34.06 0.27 20.71
CA ASP A 13 34.83 0.56 21.94
C ASP A 13 34.95 -0.72 22.79
N PRO A 14 36.17 -1.24 23.03
CA PRO A 14 36.36 -2.44 23.83
C PRO A 14 35.82 -2.31 25.28
N LYS A 15 35.66 -1.11 25.78
CA LYS A 15 35.08 -0.85 27.12
C LYS A 15 33.57 -1.14 27.17
N LEU A 16 32.93 -1.22 26.02
CA LEU A 16 31.50 -1.58 25.88
C LEU A 16 31.26 -3.08 25.68
N LEU A 17 32.34 -3.89 25.64
CA LEU A 17 32.21 -5.34 25.66
C LEU A 17 31.65 -5.80 27.02
N THR A 18 30.69 -6.73 26.96
CA THR A 18 30.26 -7.39 28.23
C THR A 18 31.41 -8.24 28.79
N LEU A 19 31.44 -8.45 30.09
CA LEU A 19 32.43 -9.33 30.72
C LEU A 19 32.38 -10.76 30.12
N GLN A 20 31.19 -11.24 29.79
CA GLN A 20 31.00 -12.54 29.17
C GLN A 20 31.61 -12.59 27.77
N THR A 21 31.37 -11.59 26.95
CA THR A 21 31.97 -11.48 25.61
C THR A 21 33.47 -11.42 25.70
N LEU A 22 34.02 -10.59 26.61
CA LEU A 22 35.44 -10.46 26.83
C LEU A 22 36.11 -11.78 27.24
N ASP A 23 35.48 -12.51 28.16
CA ASP A 23 35.95 -13.81 28.62
C ASP A 23 36.01 -14.85 27.46
N ILE A 24 35.01 -14.86 26.60
CA ILE A 24 34.95 -15.76 25.44
C ILE A 24 36.01 -15.37 24.41
N LEU A 25 36.13 -14.09 24.06
CA LEU A 25 37.15 -13.60 23.14
C LEU A 25 38.57 -14.02 23.56
N ARG A 26 38.88 -13.95 24.86
CA ARG A 26 40.19 -14.36 25.39
C ARG A 26 40.40 -15.87 25.43
N LYS A 27 39.36 -16.65 25.57
CA LYS A 27 39.42 -18.12 25.74
C LYS A 27 39.17 -18.90 24.42
N SER A 28 38.60 -18.24 23.44
CA SER A 28 38.29 -18.91 22.16
C SER A 28 39.56 -19.31 21.42
N ARG A 29 39.61 -20.57 20.98
CA ARG A 29 40.69 -21.09 20.13
C ARG A 29 40.39 -20.97 18.65
N HIS A 30 39.11 -20.95 18.30
CA HIS A 30 38.59 -20.82 16.93
C HIS A 30 37.64 -19.64 16.91
N LEU A 31 38.19 -18.45 16.71
CA LEU A 31 37.48 -17.19 16.62
C LEU A 31 37.46 -16.71 15.17
N ILE A 32 36.27 -16.51 14.63
CA ILE A 32 36.06 -15.91 13.32
C ILE A 32 35.32 -14.59 13.51
N LEU A 33 35.83 -13.52 12.94
CA LEU A 33 35.13 -12.24 12.85
C LEU A 33 34.40 -12.15 11.52
N ARG A 34 33.19 -11.58 11.52
CA ARG A 34 32.50 -11.24 10.27
C ARG A 34 33.36 -10.31 9.40
N THR A 35 34.01 -9.33 10.05
CA THR A 35 34.96 -8.42 9.41
C THR A 35 36.03 -7.97 10.41
N SER A 36 37.24 -7.83 9.95
CA SER A 36 38.32 -7.24 10.72
C SER A 36 38.38 -5.71 10.60
N ARG A 37 37.54 -5.12 9.75
CA ARG A 37 37.39 -3.66 9.58
C ARG A 37 36.56 -3.04 10.72
N HIS A 38 36.90 -3.45 11.94
CA HIS A 38 36.22 -3.04 13.18
C HIS A 38 37.24 -2.65 14.24
N ARG A 39 36.95 -1.59 15.01
CA ARG A 39 37.91 -1.07 15.99
C ARG A 39 38.26 -2.08 17.09
N THR A 40 37.29 -2.88 17.51
CA THR A 40 37.55 -3.97 18.48
C THR A 40 38.52 -5.03 17.90
N ALA A 41 38.53 -5.27 16.56
CA ALA A 41 39.48 -6.18 15.94
C ALA A 41 40.94 -5.71 16.10
N ASN A 42 41.19 -4.39 16.01
CA ASN A 42 42.52 -3.84 16.26
C ASN A 42 42.95 -4.04 17.74
N TRP A 43 42.06 -3.80 18.67
CA TRP A 43 42.28 -4.07 20.07
C TRP A 43 42.55 -5.57 20.35
N LEU A 44 41.82 -6.49 19.71
CA LEU A 44 42.05 -7.94 19.80
C LEU A 44 43.46 -8.31 19.34
N ARG A 45 43.97 -7.68 18.28
CA ARG A 45 45.38 -7.90 17.82
C ARG A 45 46.39 -7.40 18.85
N GLU A 46 46.14 -6.26 19.46
CA GLU A 46 46.96 -5.69 20.51
C GLU A 46 47.02 -6.59 21.77
N GLU A 47 45.87 -7.20 22.12
CA GLU A 47 45.75 -8.18 23.21
C GLU A 47 46.33 -9.57 22.86
N GLY A 48 46.80 -9.78 21.61
CA GLY A 48 47.35 -11.03 21.18
C GLY A 48 46.35 -12.15 20.91
N VAL A 49 45.06 -11.80 20.71
CA VAL A 49 43.99 -12.74 20.37
C VAL A 49 44.11 -13.12 18.88
N ILE A 50 44.15 -14.42 18.59
CA ILE A 50 44.25 -14.95 17.23
C ILE A 50 42.83 -15.14 16.70
N PHE A 51 42.55 -14.62 15.51
CA PHE A 51 41.29 -14.78 14.80
C PHE A 51 41.47 -14.81 13.28
N THR A 52 40.50 -15.33 12.58
CA THR A 52 40.30 -15.19 11.13
C THR A 52 39.11 -14.28 10.84
N ASP A 53 38.94 -13.84 9.61
CA ASP A 53 37.81 -13.01 9.20
C ASP A 53 37.31 -13.39 7.81
N PHE A 54 36.16 -12.82 7.43
CA PHE A 54 35.53 -13.00 6.13
C PHE A 54 35.72 -11.79 5.19
N ASP A 55 36.69 -10.93 5.45
CA ASP A 55 36.87 -9.71 4.64
C ASP A 55 37.09 -10.01 3.14
N ALA A 56 37.70 -11.13 2.79
CA ALA A 56 37.91 -11.54 1.38
C ALA A 56 36.58 -11.83 0.65
N LEU A 57 35.56 -12.36 1.33
CA LEU A 57 34.31 -12.70 0.69
C LEU A 57 33.54 -11.45 0.18
N TYR A 58 33.75 -10.29 0.78
CA TYR A 58 33.14 -9.04 0.32
C TYR A 58 33.65 -8.60 -1.06
N ASP A 59 34.78 -9.07 -1.49
CA ASP A 59 35.33 -8.79 -2.82
C ASP A 59 34.85 -9.82 -3.88
N GLU A 60 34.30 -10.97 -3.44
CA GLU A 60 33.83 -12.06 -4.29
C GLU A 60 32.33 -12.02 -4.58
N TYR A 61 31.52 -11.47 -3.66
CA TYR A 61 30.07 -11.46 -3.73
C TYR A 61 29.52 -10.02 -3.76
N GLU A 62 28.76 -9.70 -4.82
CA GLU A 62 28.03 -8.42 -4.93
C GLU A 62 26.68 -8.48 -4.21
N ASP A 63 26.08 -9.67 -4.10
CA ASP A 63 24.79 -9.92 -3.46
C ASP A 63 24.99 -10.32 -1.99
N PHE A 64 24.39 -9.55 -1.09
CA PHE A 64 24.52 -9.77 0.36
C PHE A 64 23.85 -11.06 0.85
N ASP A 65 22.75 -11.51 0.22
CA ASP A 65 22.09 -12.75 0.62
C ASP A 65 22.98 -13.96 0.25
N GLN A 66 23.61 -13.92 -0.92
CA GLN A 66 24.59 -14.94 -1.32
C GLN A 66 25.83 -14.90 -0.42
N LEU A 67 26.35 -13.71 -0.11
CA LEU A 67 27.46 -13.51 0.82
C LEU A 67 27.16 -14.12 2.20
N HIS A 68 26.00 -13.82 2.78
CA HIS A 68 25.59 -14.33 4.08
C HIS A 68 25.36 -15.84 4.07
N ALA A 69 24.82 -16.39 3.00
CA ALA A 69 24.66 -17.83 2.81
C ALA A 69 26.02 -18.55 2.76
N GLU A 70 27.00 -17.99 2.05
CA GLU A 70 28.36 -18.54 1.97
C GLU A 70 29.08 -18.45 3.33
N MET A 71 28.98 -17.32 4.03
CA MET A 71 29.51 -17.22 5.40
C MET A 71 28.91 -18.31 6.30
N ALA A 72 27.61 -18.52 6.24
CA ALA A 72 26.93 -19.56 7.03
C ALA A 72 27.43 -20.96 6.66
N ARG A 73 27.62 -21.25 5.37
CA ARG A 73 28.15 -22.53 4.89
C ARG A 73 29.56 -22.81 5.45
N LEU A 74 30.44 -21.82 5.34
CA LEU A 74 31.83 -21.94 5.84
C LEU A 74 31.89 -22.09 7.36
N LEU A 75 31.04 -21.37 8.09
CA LEU A 75 30.92 -21.51 9.55
C LEU A 75 30.47 -22.91 9.96
N TRP A 76 29.57 -23.55 9.19
CA TRP A 76 29.12 -24.91 9.47
C TRP A 76 30.18 -25.97 9.09
N GLU A 77 30.99 -25.70 8.08
CA GLU A 77 32.12 -26.55 7.72
C GLU A 77 33.17 -26.55 8.84
N GLU A 78 33.59 -25.39 9.30
CA GLU A 78 34.55 -25.23 10.38
C GLU A 78 34.04 -25.80 11.71
N ALA A 79 32.74 -25.59 11.99
CA ALA A 79 32.09 -26.13 13.18
C ALA A 79 31.94 -27.65 13.19
N ALA A 80 32.23 -28.34 12.09
CA ALA A 80 32.29 -29.79 12.04
C ALA A 80 33.50 -30.36 12.79
N GLU A 81 34.59 -29.60 12.83
CA GLU A 81 35.86 -30.03 13.46
C GLU A 81 36.03 -29.46 14.88
N HIS A 82 35.53 -28.25 15.13
CA HIS A 82 35.77 -27.50 16.37
C HIS A 82 34.55 -26.72 16.88
N ALA A 83 34.47 -26.49 18.17
CA ALA A 83 33.56 -25.51 18.73
C ALA A 83 34.02 -24.11 18.32
N LEU A 84 33.16 -23.35 17.68
CA LEU A 84 33.46 -22.09 17.00
C LEU A 84 32.86 -20.90 17.73
N THR A 85 33.62 -19.80 17.79
CA THR A 85 33.09 -18.49 18.16
C THR A 85 33.02 -17.61 16.92
N PHE A 86 31.81 -17.12 16.60
CA PHE A 86 31.58 -16.15 15.54
C PHE A 86 31.27 -14.79 16.12
N ALA A 87 32.08 -13.80 15.77
CA ALA A 87 31.94 -12.45 16.31
C ALA A 87 31.47 -11.49 15.22
N VAL A 88 30.36 -10.83 15.49
CA VAL A 88 29.71 -9.87 14.60
C VAL A 88 29.57 -8.53 15.33
N ILE A 89 29.11 -7.49 14.64
CA ILE A 89 28.90 -6.17 15.25
C ILE A 89 27.71 -6.23 16.19
N ASP A 90 26.58 -6.67 15.67
CA ASP A 90 25.33 -6.85 16.40
C ASP A 90 24.68 -8.19 16.03
N ALA A 91 24.71 -9.13 16.96
CA ALA A 91 24.21 -10.47 16.73
C ALA A 91 22.68 -10.56 16.52
N GLN A 92 21.93 -9.51 16.82
CA GLN A 92 20.48 -9.50 16.67
C GLN A 92 20.04 -9.09 15.27
N THR A 93 20.74 -8.13 14.66
CA THR A 93 20.37 -7.54 13.34
C THR A 93 21.20 -8.10 12.19
N ASP A 94 22.31 -8.79 12.46
CA ASP A 94 23.29 -9.27 11.49
C ASP A 94 22.70 -10.29 10.50
N GLY A 95 22.85 -10.02 9.19
CA GLY A 95 22.35 -10.90 8.11
C GLY A 95 23.03 -12.27 8.07
N ALA A 96 24.34 -12.34 8.36
CA ALA A 96 25.05 -13.62 8.40
C ALA A 96 24.59 -14.50 9.57
N VAL A 97 24.20 -13.88 10.70
CA VAL A 97 23.60 -14.61 11.84
C VAL A 97 22.21 -15.12 11.50
N ARG A 98 21.42 -14.36 10.75
CA ARG A 98 20.12 -14.82 10.24
C ARG A 98 20.29 -16.03 9.30
N ALA A 99 21.19 -15.95 8.34
CA ALA A 99 21.50 -17.05 7.43
C ALA A 99 22.02 -18.30 8.17
N LEU A 100 22.92 -18.11 9.16
CA LEU A 100 23.44 -19.18 9.99
C LEU A 100 22.34 -19.91 10.77
N ARG A 101 21.36 -19.20 11.29
CA ARG A 101 20.22 -19.81 12.01
C ARG A 101 19.26 -20.52 11.06
N ALA A 102 19.00 -19.94 9.90
CA ALA A 102 18.12 -20.52 8.89
C ALA A 102 18.67 -21.85 8.33
N SER A 103 20.00 -21.94 8.21
CA SER A 103 20.71 -23.15 7.71
C SER A 103 21.18 -24.10 8.82
N CYS A 104 20.70 -23.95 10.07
CA CYS A 104 21.17 -24.75 11.20
C CYS A 104 20.82 -26.24 11.04
N PRO A 105 21.83 -27.13 10.98
CA PRO A 105 21.61 -28.57 10.91
C PRO A 105 20.95 -29.13 12.19
N GLU A 106 20.23 -30.24 12.07
CA GLU A 106 19.55 -30.90 13.22
C GLU A 106 20.51 -31.32 14.34
N ASP A 107 21.74 -31.67 13.98
CA ASP A 107 22.81 -32.09 14.91
C ASP A 107 23.66 -30.93 15.44
N ALA A 108 23.24 -29.68 15.20
CA ALA A 108 23.99 -28.46 15.52
C ALA A 108 23.27 -27.56 16.51
N ARG A 109 24.04 -26.64 17.13
CA ARG A 109 23.50 -25.63 18.04
C ARG A 109 24.17 -24.29 17.80
N VAL A 110 23.36 -23.25 17.62
CA VAL A 110 23.78 -21.85 17.65
C VAL A 110 23.37 -21.23 19.00
N THR A 111 24.31 -20.64 19.70
CA THR A 111 24.07 -19.91 20.94
C THR A 111 24.42 -18.43 20.71
N ILE A 112 23.47 -17.54 20.84
CA ILE A 112 23.70 -16.09 20.71
C ILE A 112 23.79 -15.51 22.13
N LEU A 113 24.86 -14.76 22.38
CA LEU A 113 25.05 -14.10 23.66
C LEU A 113 24.61 -12.65 23.59
N PRO A 114 24.02 -12.11 24.69
CA PRO A 114 23.66 -10.71 24.76
C PRO A 114 24.90 -9.81 24.73
N GLY A 115 24.79 -8.68 24.05
CA GLY A 115 25.85 -7.68 23.93
C GLY A 115 25.29 -6.27 23.84
N ILE A 116 26.15 -5.27 23.98
CA ILE A 116 25.81 -3.88 23.68
C ILE A 116 25.72 -3.74 22.17
N THR A 117 24.59 -3.22 21.69
CA THR A 117 24.33 -3.02 20.28
C THR A 117 24.85 -1.67 19.77
N MET A 118 24.88 -1.50 18.45
CA MET A 118 25.12 -0.20 17.83
C MET A 118 24.02 0.79 18.23
N ALA A 119 22.78 0.31 18.32
CA ALA A 119 21.63 1.11 18.73
C ALA A 119 21.79 1.67 20.16
N ASP A 120 22.16 0.83 21.13
CA ASP A 120 22.40 1.28 22.51
C ASP A 120 23.42 2.44 22.57
N SER A 121 24.50 2.32 21.80
CA SER A 121 25.54 3.35 21.74
C SER A 121 25.06 4.64 21.07
N CYS A 122 24.28 4.55 20.00
CA CYS A 122 23.72 5.72 19.33
C CYS A 122 22.74 6.46 20.24
N MET A 123 21.82 5.72 20.86
CA MET A 123 20.84 6.31 21.78
C MET A 123 21.48 6.98 22.99
N ALA A 124 22.55 6.39 23.55
CA ALA A 124 23.29 6.99 24.64
C ALA A 124 24.07 8.27 24.26
N LEU A 125 24.28 8.52 22.97
CA LEU A 125 24.97 9.70 22.44
C LEU A 125 24.02 10.68 21.78
N LEU A 126 22.73 10.42 21.79
CA LEU A 126 21.73 11.27 21.16
C LEU A 126 21.72 12.64 21.83
N PRO A 127 21.73 13.77 21.07
CA PRO A 127 21.62 15.10 21.68
C PRO A 127 20.27 15.27 22.40
N GLU A 128 20.26 15.94 23.54
CA GLU A 128 19.06 16.16 24.37
C GLU A 128 17.88 16.76 23.57
N SER A 129 18.16 17.60 22.57
CA SER A 129 17.13 18.19 21.72
C SER A 129 16.41 17.18 20.81
N PHE A 130 16.96 15.98 20.67
CA PHE A 130 16.39 14.88 19.89
C PHE A 130 15.85 13.75 20.77
N GLU A 131 15.98 13.85 22.09
CA GLU A 131 15.39 12.86 22.99
C GLU A 131 13.87 12.93 22.93
N GLN A 132 13.24 11.80 22.60
CA GLN A 132 11.80 11.65 22.56
C GLN A 132 11.38 10.50 23.46
N SER A 133 10.26 10.67 24.17
CA SER A 133 9.67 9.61 24.98
C SER A 133 8.97 8.60 24.06
N GLY A 134 9.17 7.32 24.32
CA GLY A 134 8.46 6.25 23.61
C GLY A 134 9.38 5.20 22.99
N SER A 135 8.81 4.44 22.07
CA SER A 135 9.54 3.40 21.33
C SER A 135 10.36 4.01 20.20
N VAL A 136 11.54 3.44 19.93
CA VAL A 136 12.37 3.76 18.77
C VAL A 136 12.43 2.53 17.88
N ARG A 137 12.14 2.70 16.60
CA ARG A 137 12.26 1.63 15.60
C ARG A 137 13.73 1.54 15.16
N VAL A 138 14.33 0.37 15.27
CA VAL A 138 15.72 0.12 14.83
C VAL A 138 15.69 -0.75 13.57
N LEU A 139 16.33 -0.29 12.49
CA LEU A 139 16.37 -0.94 11.20
C LEU A 139 17.77 -0.88 10.59
N PRO A 140 18.29 -1.96 9.97
CA PRO A 140 19.39 -1.86 9.01
C PRO A 140 18.98 -1.00 7.79
N ALA A 141 19.93 -0.26 7.21
CA ALA A 141 19.66 0.66 6.11
C ALA A 141 19.07 -0.07 4.88
N MET A 142 19.52 -1.28 4.57
CA MET A 142 18.96 -2.12 3.50
C MET A 142 17.46 -2.44 3.72
N ASP A 143 17.09 -2.74 4.96
CA ASP A 143 15.69 -3.01 5.31
C ASP A 143 14.88 -1.70 5.29
N ALA A 144 15.48 -0.57 5.72
CA ALA A 144 14.83 0.74 5.76
C ALA A 144 14.47 1.28 4.36
N VAL A 145 15.30 1.00 3.34
CA VAL A 145 14.98 1.37 1.94
C VAL A 145 13.75 0.64 1.42
N GLN A 146 13.50 -0.59 1.88
CA GLN A 146 12.37 -1.41 1.45
C GLN A 146 11.13 -1.24 2.34
N ALA A 147 11.31 -0.87 3.61
CA ALA A 147 10.23 -0.74 4.56
C ALA A 147 9.32 0.45 4.23
N ALA A 148 8.03 0.34 4.61
CA ALA A 148 7.17 1.50 4.66
C ALA A 148 7.71 2.47 5.73
N PRO A 149 7.92 3.74 5.40
CA PRO A 149 8.33 4.73 6.38
C PRO A 149 7.22 4.98 7.41
N ASP A 150 7.62 5.23 8.63
CA ASP A 150 6.72 5.57 9.73
C ASP A 150 7.20 6.88 10.37
N PRO A 151 6.69 8.03 9.94
CA PRO A 151 7.09 9.32 10.48
C PRO A 151 6.54 9.59 11.90
N ALA A 152 5.61 8.78 12.39
CA ALA A 152 5.07 8.91 13.75
C ALA A 152 6.02 8.34 14.82
N THR A 153 6.93 7.43 14.44
CA THR A 153 7.86 6.76 15.35
C THR A 153 9.28 7.18 15.06
N PRO A 154 10.09 7.57 16.07
CA PRO A 154 11.52 7.82 15.88
C PRO A 154 12.20 6.58 15.31
N GLN A 155 13.11 6.76 14.37
CA GLN A 155 13.81 5.66 13.72
C GLN A 155 15.32 5.78 13.88
N LEU A 156 15.97 4.68 14.22
CA LEU A 156 17.42 4.55 14.17
C LEU A 156 17.78 3.58 13.04
N ILE A 157 18.36 4.10 11.98
CA ILE A 157 18.80 3.35 10.82
C ILE A 157 20.28 3.06 10.98
N THR A 158 20.65 1.79 10.94
CA THR A 158 22.02 1.30 11.16
C THR A 158 22.64 0.79 9.86
N GLU A 159 23.96 0.62 9.85
CA GLU A 159 24.69 0.00 8.74
C GLU A 159 24.57 0.75 7.39
N ILE A 160 24.74 2.07 7.39
CA ILE A 160 24.82 2.85 6.13
C ILE A 160 26.25 2.71 5.59
N PHE A 161 26.53 1.61 4.89
CA PHE A 161 27.89 1.16 4.59
C PHE A 161 28.51 1.81 3.36
N ASP A 162 27.74 2.41 2.45
CA ASP A 162 28.25 3.13 1.29
C ASP A 162 27.40 4.36 0.93
N ARG A 163 27.87 5.11 -0.06
CA ARG A 163 27.22 6.35 -0.51
C ARG A 163 25.96 6.09 -1.32
N VAL A 164 25.90 4.98 -2.06
CA VAL A 164 24.74 4.66 -2.90
C VAL A 164 23.56 4.38 -1.99
N LEU A 165 23.74 3.52 -0.99
CA LEU A 165 22.73 3.23 0.03
C LEU A 165 22.30 4.50 0.79
N ALA A 166 23.25 5.39 1.12
CA ALA A 166 22.92 6.67 1.75
C ALA A 166 22.06 7.56 0.85
N SER A 167 22.30 7.54 -0.48
CA SER A 167 21.51 8.29 -1.45
C SER A 167 20.10 7.71 -1.61
N ASP A 168 19.98 6.39 -1.74
CA ASP A 168 18.69 5.70 -1.85
C ASP A 168 17.83 5.94 -0.60
N LEU A 169 18.46 5.83 0.58
CA LEU A 169 17.81 6.12 1.85
C LEU A 169 17.35 7.58 1.94
N LYS A 170 18.22 8.53 1.56
CA LYS A 170 17.89 9.97 1.53
C LYS A 170 16.67 10.22 0.64
N LEU A 171 16.68 9.73 -0.60
CA LEU A 171 15.56 9.92 -1.53
C LEU A 171 14.25 9.36 -0.97
N ARG A 172 14.31 8.17 -0.37
CA ARG A 172 13.17 7.53 0.24
C ARG A 172 12.59 8.33 1.42
N LEU A 173 13.47 8.88 2.25
CA LEU A 173 13.07 9.62 3.45
C LEU A 173 12.66 11.06 3.15
N ALA A 174 13.30 11.71 2.17
CA ALA A 174 12.99 13.10 1.80
C ALA A 174 11.54 13.27 1.33
N ASP A 175 10.97 12.25 0.69
CA ASP A 175 9.55 12.25 0.29
C ASP A 175 8.58 12.46 1.46
N LEU A 176 8.97 12.08 2.68
CA LEU A 176 8.10 12.13 3.85
C LEU A 176 8.51 13.18 4.88
N TYR A 177 9.82 13.33 5.08
CA TYR A 177 10.37 14.21 6.10
C TYR A 177 10.75 15.58 5.54
N GLY A 178 10.86 15.72 4.20
CA GLY A 178 11.41 16.88 3.54
C GLY A 178 12.94 16.89 3.54
N ASP A 179 13.53 17.61 2.57
CA ASP A 179 14.98 17.69 2.39
C ASP A 179 15.69 18.39 3.56
N GLU A 180 15.04 19.37 4.20
CA GLU A 180 15.57 20.19 5.29
C GLU A 180 15.34 19.59 6.68
N ALA A 181 14.73 18.41 6.77
CA ALA A 181 14.47 17.77 8.06
C ALA A 181 15.79 17.54 8.83
N GLU A 182 15.85 18.02 10.06
CA GLU A 182 17.01 17.81 10.91
C GLU A 182 17.08 16.37 11.42
N VAL A 183 18.19 15.71 11.13
CA VAL A 183 18.48 14.32 11.53
C VAL A 183 19.81 14.24 12.24
N VAL A 184 20.00 13.19 13.05
CA VAL A 184 21.26 12.98 13.76
C VAL A 184 22.07 11.88 13.08
N LEU A 185 23.14 12.26 12.42
CA LEU A 185 24.09 11.33 11.84
C LEU A 185 25.12 10.91 12.87
N PHE A 186 25.33 9.62 13.01
CA PHE A 186 26.43 9.02 13.75
C PHE A 186 27.50 8.57 12.73
N PRO A 187 28.57 9.33 12.54
CA PRO A 187 29.59 9.02 11.53
C PRO A 187 30.39 7.76 11.89
N SER A 188 31.19 7.29 10.94
CA SER A 188 32.06 6.14 11.12
C SER A 188 32.82 6.16 12.45
N SER A 189 32.80 5.05 13.19
CA SER A 189 33.52 4.88 14.46
C SER A 189 34.73 3.95 14.33
N VAL A 190 35.07 3.51 13.13
CA VAL A 190 36.20 2.57 12.90
C VAL A 190 37.54 3.17 13.34
N LYS A 191 37.76 4.45 13.16
CA LYS A 191 39.04 5.14 13.46
C LYS A 191 39.00 6.09 14.64
N ILE A 192 37.87 6.69 14.97
CA ILE A 192 37.72 7.76 15.95
C ILE A 192 36.51 7.53 16.86
N ASN A 193 36.51 8.18 18.04
CA ASN A 193 35.32 8.21 18.86
C ASN A 193 34.21 8.96 18.15
N ARG A 194 33.06 8.32 18.09
CA ARG A 194 31.85 8.84 17.49
C ARG A 194 31.35 10.09 18.20
N LYS A 195 31.13 11.16 17.45
CA LYS A 195 30.36 12.33 17.90
C LYS A 195 29.17 12.47 16.96
N PRO A 196 27.94 12.56 17.47
CA PRO A 196 26.77 12.80 16.63
C PRO A 196 26.87 14.16 15.95
N LEU A 197 26.33 14.24 14.74
CA LEU A 197 26.23 15.44 13.92
C LEU A 197 24.76 15.67 13.58
N VAL A 198 24.25 16.84 13.90
CA VAL A 198 22.93 17.28 13.40
C VAL A 198 23.13 17.81 12.00
N ILE A 199 22.43 17.25 11.04
CA ILE A 199 22.52 17.64 9.62
C ILE A 199 21.11 17.69 9.02
N PRO A 200 20.85 18.50 7.99
CA PRO A 200 19.66 18.35 7.17
C PRO A 200 19.74 17.02 6.40
N LEU A 201 18.59 16.38 6.18
CA LEU A 201 18.50 15.07 5.53
C LEU A 201 19.14 15.06 4.13
N MET A 202 19.04 16.17 3.39
CA MET A 202 19.66 16.34 2.08
C MET A 202 21.20 16.18 2.09
N GLU A 203 21.85 16.32 3.25
CA GLU A 203 23.30 16.16 3.42
C GLU A 203 23.72 14.71 3.72
N LEU A 204 22.78 13.78 3.81
CA LEU A 204 23.07 12.40 4.20
C LEU A 204 24.05 11.71 3.26
N ASP A 205 23.93 11.88 1.94
CA ASP A 205 24.79 11.28 0.91
C ASP A 205 26.06 12.09 0.57
N ARG A 206 26.29 13.22 1.29
CA ARG A 206 27.44 14.13 1.10
C ARG A 206 28.53 13.93 2.13
N GLN A 207 28.42 12.88 2.96
CA GLN A 207 29.42 12.61 3.99
C GLN A 207 30.73 12.05 3.40
N ARG A 208 31.84 12.20 4.13
CA ARG A 208 33.16 11.81 3.65
C ARG A 208 33.41 10.31 3.68
N THR A 209 32.82 9.62 4.62
CA THR A 209 33.05 8.20 4.89
C THR A 209 31.76 7.49 5.25
N TYR A 210 31.58 6.33 4.65
CA TYR A 210 30.49 5.41 4.98
C TYR A 210 31.12 4.05 5.28
N ASP A 211 30.60 3.37 6.26
CA ASP A 211 30.87 1.98 6.58
C ASP A 211 29.73 1.44 7.46
N HIS A 212 29.80 0.15 7.77
CA HIS A 212 28.80 -0.55 8.57
C HIS A 212 28.60 0.02 10.00
N THR A 213 29.39 1.02 10.43
CA THR A 213 29.21 1.68 11.72
C THR A 213 28.45 3.01 11.62
N VAL A 214 28.18 3.50 10.41
CA VAL A 214 27.42 4.74 10.20
C VAL A 214 25.94 4.48 10.49
N CYS A 215 25.34 5.34 11.30
CA CYS A 215 23.92 5.27 11.64
C CYS A 215 23.25 6.64 11.49
N LEU A 216 21.94 6.62 11.29
CA LEU A 216 21.11 7.82 11.19
C LEU A 216 19.95 7.69 12.18
N TYR A 217 19.74 8.69 12.99
CA TYR A 217 18.53 8.82 13.79
C TYR A 217 17.63 9.89 13.18
N ILE A 218 16.37 9.54 13.00
CA ILE A 218 15.33 10.42 12.50
C ILE A 218 14.31 10.57 13.61
N PRO A 219 14.02 11.80 14.09
CA PRO A 219 13.01 12.03 15.11
C PRO A 219 11.61 11.75 14.55
N ALA A 220 10.66 11.44 15.43
CA ALA A 220 9.26 11.47 15.06
C ALA A 220 8.86 12.90 14.68
N MET A 221 8.00 13.00 13.69
CA MET A 221 7.53 14.26 13.17
C MET A 221 6.07 14.47 13.54
N ASP A 222 5.75 15.63 14.08
CA ASP A 222 4.38 16.05 14.37
C ASP A 222 3.57 16.18 13.06
N LEU A 223 2.28 15.86 13.12
CA LEU A 223 1.36 15.97 11.97
C LEU A 223 1.40 17.34 11.30
N HIS A 224 1.53 18.43 12.07
CA HIS A 224 1.54 19.79 11.53
C HIS A 224 2.82 20.16 10.75
N HIS A 225 3.87 19.36 10.87
CA HIS A 225 5.17 19.61 10.22
C HIS A 225 5.47 18.62 9.09
N ARG A 226 4.52 17.72 8.75
CA ARG A 226 4.69 16.73 7.68
C ARG A 226 4.22 17.28 6.35
N GLU A 227 4.97 16.99 5.30
CA GLU A 227 4.56 17.30 3.93
C GLU A 227 3.71 16.18 3.31
N ARG A 228 3.85 14.94 3.81
CA ARG A 228 3.09 13.77 3.35
C ARG A 228 2.57 12.96 4.52
N PHE A 229 1.43 12.34 4.31
CA PHE A 229 0.72 11.55 5.31
C PHE A 229 0.52 10.13 4.84
N CYS A 230 0.45 9.20 5.78
CA CYS A 230 0.09 7.80 5.54
C CYS A 230 -1.37 7.54 5.96
N PHE A 231 -1.83 6.32 5.71
CA PHE A 231 -3.20 5.95 6.06
C PHE A 231 -3.47 5.99 7.57
N ASP A 232 -2.48 5.64 8.39
CA ASP A 232 -2.62 5.69 9.85
C ASP A 232 -2.78 7.13 10.36
N ASP A 233 -2.15 8.10 9.69
CA ASP A 233 -2.35 9.53 9.98
C ASP A 233 -3.78 9.97 9.71
N LEU A 234 -4.38 9.54 8.60
CA LEU A 234 -5.78 9.80 8.29
C LEU A 234 -6.70 9.22 9.36
N LEU A 235 -6.45 8.00 9.82
CA LEU A 235 -7.22 7.37 10.89
C LEU A 235 -7.09 8.15 12.20
N GLN A 236 -5.89 8.61 12.55
CA GLN A 236 -5.66 9.42 13.74
C GLN A 236 -6.37 10.78 13.66
N VAL A 237 -6.31 11.45 12.50
CA VAL A 237 -7.02 12.70 12.25
C VAL A 237 -8.53 12.48 12.37
N MET A 238 -9.08 11.45 11.73
CA MET A 238 -10.52 11.15 11.78
C MET A 238 -10.98 10.89 13.20
N HIS A 239 -10.25 10.09 13.97
CA HIS A 239 -10.56 9.84 15.38
C HIS A 239 -10.55 11.13 16.21
N THR A 240 -9.59 12.03 15.97
CA THR A 240 -9.51 13.32 16.64
C THR A 240 -10.69 14.21 16.28
N LEU A 241 -11.08 14.27 15.01
CA LEU A 241 -12.25 15.03 14.54
C LEU A 241 -13.54 14.50 15.17
N ARG A 242 -13.75 13.20 15.22
CA ARG A 242 -14.89 12.58 15.89
C ARG A 242 -15.05 13.00 17.35
N GLN A 243 -13.92 13.12 18.06
CA GLN A 243 -13.91 13.48 19.48
C GLN A 243 -14.04 14.98 19.75
N GLN A 244 -13.55 15.83 18.85
CA GLN A 244 -13.35 17.25 19.14
C GLN A 244 -14.15 18.19 18.24
N CYS A 245 -14.51 17.77 17.02
CA CYS A 245 -15.32 18.59 16.13
C CYS A 245 -16.81 18.30 16.34
N PRO A 246 -17.64 19.30 16.68
CA PRO A 246 -19.07 19.09 16.92
C PRO A 246 -19.82 18.53 15.72
N TRP A 247 -19.43 18.93 14.50
CA TRP A 247 -20.09 18.45 13.27
C TRP A 247 -19.74 16.98 12.99
N ASP A 248 -18.46 16.63 13.06
CA ASP A 248 -18.01 15.25 12.82
C ASP A 248 -18.54 14.30 13.92
N GLY A 249 -18.58 14.76 15.17
CA GLY A 249 -19.12 14.01 16.31
C GLY A 249 -20.59 13.62 16.20
N GLU A 250 -21.40 14.41 15.51
CA GLU A 250 -22.83 14.15 15.31
C GLU A 250 -23.14 13.24 14.11
N GLN A 251 -22.17 12.96 13.23
CA GLN A 251 -22.41 12.14 12.04
C GLN A 251 -22.73 10.69 12.39
N THR A 252 -23.59 10.07 11.58
CA THR A 252 -23.99 8.67 11.65
C THR A 252 -23.81 7.98 10.30
N HIS A 253 -23.88 6.65 10.27
CA HIS A 253 -23.85 5.89 9.01
C HIS A 253 -24.93 6.39 8.02
N GLU A 254 -26.11 6.75 8.51
CA GLU A 254 -27.22 7.24 7.70
C GLU A 254 -26.95 8.63 7.13
N SER A 255 -26.41 9.55 7.94
CA SER A 255 -26.13 10.92 7.49
C SER A 255 -25.02 10.98 6.44
N LEU A 256 -24.03 10.08 6.54
CA LEU A 256 -22.89 10.01 5.62
C LEU A 256 -23.17 9.21 4.36
N ARG A 257 -24.24 8.41 4.32
CA ARG A 257 -24.55 7.53 3.17
C ARG A 257 -24.58 8.27 1.82
N LYS A 258 -25.10 9.50 1.81
CA LYS A 258 -25.18 10.31 0.59
C LYS A 258 -23.77 10.74 0.09
N TYR A 259 -22.89 11.11 0.99
CA TYR A 259 -21.55 11.55 0.65
C TYR A 259 -20.72 10.40 0.06
N LEU A 260 -20.78 9.19 0.62
CA LEU A 260 -20.12 8.02 0.04
C LEU A 260 -20.51 7.75 -1.42
N ILE A 261 -21.76 8.07 -1.80
CA ILE A 261 -22.23 7.94 -3.20
C ILE A 261 -21.70 9.12 -4.03
N GLU A 262 -21.74 10.33 -3.49
CA GLU A 262 -21.28 11.56 -4.13
C GLU A 262 -19.80 11.44 -4.50
N GLU A 263 -18.90 11.19 -3.53
CA GLU A 263 -17.46 11.03 -3.76
C GLU A 263 -17.15 9.91 -4.77
N ALA A 264 -17.91 8.79 -4.71
CA ALA A 264 -17.71 7.71 -5.69
C ALA A 264 -18.06 8.15 -7.13
N TYR A 265 -19.07 9.02 -7.32
CA TYR A 265 -19.40 9.57 -8.65
C TYR A 265 -18.46 10.70 -9.08
N GLU A 266 -17.90 11.47 -8.15
CA GLU A 266 -16.90 12.50 -8.43
C GLU A 266 -15.60 11.84 -8.87
N ALA A 267 -15.16 10.78 -8.20
CA ALA A 267 -14.03 9.96 -8.65
C ALA A 267 -14.23 9.38 -10.08
N VAL A 268 -15.45 8.91 -10.39
CA VAL A 268 -15.80 8.48 -11.77
C VAL A 268 -15.75 9.66 -12.74
N GLY A 269 -16.16 10.86 -12.31
CA GLY A 269 -16.08 12.09 -13.12
C GLY A 269 -14.65 12.44 -13.49
N ALA A 270 -13.74 12.43 -12.51
CA ALA A 270 -12.32 12.68 -12.72
C ALA A 270 -11.67 11.67 -13.69
N ILE A 271 -12.07 10.39 -13.61
CA ILE A 271 -11.65 9.35 -14.58
C ILE A 271 -12.13 9.69 -16.00
N ASP A 272 -13.39 10.10 -16.14
CA ASP A 272 -13.99 10.45 -17.45
C ASP A 272 -13.32 11.68 -18.10
N GLU A 273 -12.78 12.58 -17.27
CA GLU A 273 -12.07 13.81 -17.67
C GLU A 273 -10.56 13.60 -17.90
N ASP A 274 -10.01 12.42 -17.56
CA ASP A 274 -8.59 12.08 -17.60
C ASP A 274 -7.74 13.03 -16.72
N ASP A 275 -8.31 13.52 -15.60
CA ASP A 275 -7.67 14.40 -14.63
C ASP A 275 -7.16 13.61 -13.43
N MET A 276 -5.86 13.27 -13.46
CA MET A 276 -5.24 12.44 -12.42
C MET A 276 -5.07 13.14 -11.08
N ASP A 277 -4.90 14.47 -11.07
CA ASP A 277 -4.78 15.23 -9.83
C ASP A 277 -6.15 15.28 -9.13
N HIS A 278 -7.22 15.60 -9.87
CA HIS A 278 -8.59 15.56 -9.39
C HIS A 278 -9.00 14.14 -8.93
N LEU A 279 -8.62 13.10 -9.70
CA LEU A 279 -8.87 11.72 -9.28
C LEU A 279 -8.19 11.36 -7.95
N ALA A 280 -7.01 11.89 -7.68
CA ALA A 280 -6.32 11.64 -6.41
C ALA A 280 -7.08 12.30 -5.24
N ASP A 281 -7.62 13.50 -5.42
CA ASP A 281 -8.43 14.20 -4.44
C ASP A 281 -9.71 13.41 -4.13
N GLU A 282 -10.47 13.04 -5.16
CA GLU A 282 -11.74 12.32 -5.02
C GLU A 282 -11.57 10.90 -4.40
N LEU A 283 -10.48 10.21 -4.74
CA LEU A 283 -10.12 8.95 -4.07
C LEU A 283 -9.77 9.16 -2.59
N GLY A 284 -9.21 10.31 -2.25
CA GLY A 284 -8.97 10.73 -0.88
C GLY A 284 -10.29 10.89 -0.11
N ASP A 285 -11.31 11.50 -0.73
CA ASP A 285 -12.62 11.70 -0.13
C ASP A 285 -13.40 10.38 0.02
N VAL A 286 -13.32 9.48 -0.95
CA VAL A 286 -13.82 8.09 -0.79
C VAL A 286 -13.13 7.38 0.39
N LEU A 287 -11.81 7.53 0.53
CA LEU A 287 -11.04 6.94 1.62
C LEU A 287 -11.41 7.55 2.98
N LEU A 288 -11.67 8.85 3.04
CA LEU A 288 -12.20 9.54 4.20
C LEU A 288 -13.55 8.95 4.64
N GLN A 289 -14.47 8.71 3.72
CA GLN A 289 -15.77 8.10 4.05
C GLN A 289 -15.58 6.70 4.66
N ILE A 290 -14.63 5.91 4.15
CA ILE A 290 -14.32 4.57 4.71
C ILE A 290 -13.78 4.69 6.15
N ALA A 291 -12.83 5.60 6.39
CA ALA A 291 -12.26 5.86 7.71
C ALA A 291 -13.34 6.34 8.70
N PHE A 292 -14.20 7.23 8.25
CA PHE A 292 -15.29 7.80 9.04
C PHE A 292 -16.29 6.72 9.49
N HIS A 293 -16.76 5.91 8.54
CA HIS A 293 -17.65 4.79 8.86
C HIS A 293 -17.03 3.78 9.81
N ALA A 294 -15.72 3.51 9.65
CA ALA A 294 -15.00 2.58 10.52
C ALA A 294 -14.85 3.14 11.95
N ASP A 295 -14.60 4.45 12.10
CA ASP A 295 -14.48 5.07 13.43
C ASP A 295 -15.83 5.11 14.16
N ILE A 296 -16.93 5.45 13.47
CA ILE A 296 -18.30 5.39 14.02
C ILE A 296 -18.62 3.98 14.55
N ALA A 297 -18.32 2.95 13.76
CA ALA A 297 -18.58 1.56 14.17
C ALA A 297 -17.71 1.13 15.36
N GLN A 298 -16.46 1.59 15.39
CA GLN A 298 -15.52 1.31 16.48
C GLN A 298 -15.98 1.96 17.81
N GLU A 299 -16.56 3.16 17.79
CA GLU A 299 -17.10 3.82 18.97
C GLU A 299 -18.15 2.98 19.71
N VAL A 300 -18.97 2.22 18.95
CA VAL A 300 -20.02 1.36 19.50
C VAL A 300 -19.59 -0.09 19.62
N GLY A 301 -18.35 -0.42 19.26
CA GLY A 301 -17.78 -1.75 19.39
C GLY A 301 -18.29 -2.78 18.37
N GLU A 302 -18.80 -2.35 17.23
CA GLU A 302 -19.28 -3.25 16.16
C GLU A 302 -18.13 -3.78 15.28
N PHE A 303 -17.35 -2.90 14.69
CA PHE A 303 -16.16 -3.25 13.91
C PHE A 303 -15.17 -2.06 13.84
N SER A 304 -13.94 -2.34 13.45
CA SER A 304 -12.87 -1.36 13.26
C SER A 304 -12.37 -1.35 11.82
N ILE A 305 -11.50 -0.40 11.48
CA ILE A 305 -10.81 -0.39 10.17
C ILE A 305 -10.01 -1.68 9.95
N SER A 306 -9.48 -2.29 11.01
CA SER A 306 -8.78 -3.57 10.93
C SER A 306 -9.69 -4.72 10.50
N ASP A 307 -10.96 -4.69 10.87
CA ASP A 307 -11.95 -5.67 10.43
C ASP A 307 -12.29 -5.48 8.95
N VAL A 308 -12.45 -4.23 8.50
CA VAL A 308 -12.67 -3.89 7.10
C VAL A 308 -11.51 -4.36 6.23
N THR A 309 -10.27 -4.03 6.62
CA THR A 309 -9.07 -4.43 5.89
C THR A 309 -8.88 -5.97 5.92
N THR A 310 -9.12 -6.61 7.07
CA THR A 310 -9.05 -8.07 7.20
C THR A 310 -10.04 -8.76 6.29
N ALA A 311 -11.28 -8.27 6.24
CA ALA A 311 -12.32 -8.85 5.40
C ALA A 311 -11.96 -8.79 3.91
N ILE A 312 -11.46 -7.63 3.43
CA ILE A 312 -11.08 -7.50 2.02
C ILE A 312 -9.80 -8.29 1.69
N VAL A 313 -8.78 -8.26 2.54
CA VAL A 313 -7.52 -9.00 2.32
C VAL A 313 -7.77 -10.51 2.29
N ARG A 314 -8.52 -11.06 3.24
CA ARG A 314 -8.90 -12.49 3.23
C ARG A 314 -9.63 -12.88 1.95
N LYS A 315 -10.56 -12.04 1.51
CA LYS A 315 -11.29 -12.22 0.26
C LYS A 315 -10.36 -12.20 -0.95
N MET A 316 -9.40 -11.28 -1.00
CA MET A 316 -8.41 -11.20 -2.09
C MET A 316 -7.51 -12.44 -2.11
N ILE A 317 -6.95 -12.84 -0.98
CA ILE A 317 -6.10 -14.03 -0.87
C ILE A 317 -6.88 -15.28 -1.31
N TYR A 318 -8.09 -15.47 -0.78
CA TYR A 318 -8.91 -16.64 -1.08
C TYR A 318 -9.29 -16.74 -2.57
N ARG A 319 -9.69 -15.62 -3.18
CA ARG A 319 -10.15 -15.59 -4.57
C ARG A 319 -9.03 -15.57 -5.61
N HIS A 320 -7.80 -15.23 -5.20
CA HIS A 320 -6.61 -15.27 -6.06
C HIS A 320 -5.73 -16.47 -5.74
N ALA A 321 -6.35 -17.65 -5.67
CA ALA A 321 -5.65 -18.90 -5.38
C ALA A 321 -4.55 -19.26 -6.41
N HIS A 322 -4.55 -18.63 -7.59
CA HIS A 322 -3.49 -18.75 -8.60
C HIS A 322 -2.23 -17.94 -8.24
N ILE A 323 -2.31 -16.98 -7.33
CA ILE A 323 -1.15 -16.22 -6.81
C ILE A 323 -0.76 -16.73 -5.41
N PHE A 324 -1.75 -16.88 -4.51
CA PHE A 324 -1.52 -17.16 -3.08
C PHE A 324 -1.72 -18.65 -2.71
N GLY A 325 -2.08 -19.50 -3.66
CA GLY A 325 -2.35 -20.93 -3.45
C GLY A 325 -1.73 -21.81 -4.55
N ASN A 326 -2.38 -22.95 -4.83
CA ASN A 326 -1.85 -23.98 -5.74
C ASN A 326 -2.68 -24.13 -7.04
N VAL A 327 -3.50 -23.15 -7.39
CA VAL A 327 -4.29 -23.15 -8.64
C VAL A 327 -3.44 -22.53 -9.74
N HIS A 328 -3.41 -23.14 -10.94
CA HIS A 328 -2.76 -22.55 -12.12
C HIS A 328 -3.82 -21.92 -13.01
N CYS A 329 -3.59 -20.69 -13.48
CA CYS A 329 -4.38 -20.00 -14.47
C CYS A 329 -3.41 -19.29 -15.42
N ASP A 330 -3.54 -19.57 -16.72
CA ASP A 330 -2.66 -19.02 -17.76
C ASP A 330 -3.28 -17.83 -18.49
N THR A 331 -4.60 -17.64 -18.39
CA THR A 331 -5.34 -16.56 -19.06
C THR A 331 -6.21 -15.76 -18.10
N ALA A 332 -6.54 -14.52 -18.49
CA ALA A 332 -7.43 -13.64 -17.72
C ALA A 332 -8.86 -14.24 -17.59
N GLU A 333 -9.30 -14.98 -18.63
CA GLU A 333 -10.59 -15.67 -18.64
C GLU A 333 -10.63 -16.78 -17.59
N GLU A 334 -9.58 -17.58 -17.48
CA GLU A 334 -9.46 -18.65 -16.45
C GLU A 334 -9.44 -18.06 -15.05
N VAL A 335 -8.72 -16.94 -14.85
CA VAL A 335 -8.73 -16.20 -13.57
C VAL A 335 -10.14 -15.75 -13.22
N THR A 336 -10.87 -15.17 -14.18
CA THR A 336 -12.25 -14.69 -13.96
C THR A 336 -13.20 -15.84 -13.61
N GLN A 337 -13.10 -16.97 -14.31
CA GLN A 337 -13.93 -18.17 -14.04
C GLN A 337 -13.61 -18.76 -12.66
N SER A 338 -12.35 -18.89 -12.33
CA SER A 338 -11.91 -19.37 -11.00
C SER A 338 -12.43 -18.46 -9.89
N TRP A 339 -12.30 -17.15 -10.06
CA TRP A 339 -12.77 -16.14 -9.11
C TRP A 339 -14.29 -16.19 -8.88
N GLU A 340 -15.09 -16.31 -9.94
CA GLU A 340 -16.54 -16.45 -9.83
C GLU A 340 -16.95 -17.76 -9.13
N LYS A 341 -16.25 -18.86 -9.42
CA LYS A 341 -16.48 -20.16 -8.75
C LYS A 341 -16.19 -20.08 -7.27
N LEU A 342 -15.06 -19.52 -6.87
CA LEU A 342 -14.67 -19.34 -5.47
C LEU A 342 -15.63 -18.40 -4.74
N LYS A 343 -16.08 -17.32 -5.39
CA LYS A 343 -17.07 -16.39 -4.84
C LYS A 343 -18.43 -17.07 -4.59
N LYS A 344 -18.90 -17.93 -5.50
CA LYS A 344 -20.14 -18.70 -5.30
C LYS A 344 -20.01 -19.68 -4.13
N ALA A 345 -18.85 -20.35 -4.03
CA ALA A 345 -18.58 -21.30 -2.93
C ALA A 345 -18.51 -20.60 -1.56
N GLU A 346 -17.81 -19.45 -1.47
CA GLU A 346 -17.70 -18.63 -0.26
C GLU A 346 -19.07 -18.21 0.28
N LYS A 347 -20.02 -17.87 -0.61
CA LYS A 347 -21.37 -17.43 -0.24
C LYS A 347 -22.39 -18.58 -0.11
N GLY A 348 -22.01 -19.83 -0.36
CA GLY A 348 -22.91 -20.99 -0.32
C GLY A 348 -24.03 -20.92 -1.35
N LEU A 349 -23.82 -20.24 -2.49
CA LEU A 349 -24.83 -20.08 -3.54
C LEU A 349 -24.91 -21.35 -4.40
N THR A 350 -25.96 -22.15 -4.21
CA THR A 350 -26.13 -23.46 -4.86
C THR A 350 -27.05 -23.44 -6.08
N THR A 351 -27.94 -22.46 -6.19
CA THR A 351 -28.88 -22.30 -7.33
C THR A 351 -28.68 -21.00 -8.06
N GLN A 352 -29.03 -20.95 -9.35
CA GLN A 352 -28.94 -19.72 -10.12
C GLN A 352 -29.87 -18.63 -9.58
N SER A 353 -31.05 -19.00 -9.08
CA SER A 353 -31.95 -18.06 -8.41
C SER A 353 -31.31 -17.41 -7.18
N SER A 354 -30.54 -18.17 -6.38
CA SER A 354 -29.79 -17.61 -5.24
C SER A 354 -28.66 -16.68 -5.70
N VAL A 355 -28.04 -16.94 -6.84
CA VAL A 355 -27.02 -16.05 -7.46
C VAL A 355 -27.64 -14.74 -7.94
N LEU A 356 -28.84 -14.78 -8.50
CA LEU A 356 -29.57 -13.57 -8.91
C LEU A 356 -30.03 -12.75 -7.69
N ALA A 357 -30.54 -13.43 -6.66
CA ALA A 357 -30.97 -12.78 -5.41
C ALA A 357 -29.81 -12.15 -4.63
N ASP A 358 -28.57 -12.62 -4.80
CA ASP A 358 -27.36 -12.07 -4.17
C ASP A 358 -26.92 -10.72 -4.78
N VAL A 359 -27.52 -10.31 -5.90
CA VAL A 359 -27.24 -9.00 -6.49
C VAL A 359 -27.84 -7.91 -5.60
N SER A 360 -26.98 -7.05 -5.06
CA SER A 360 -27.37 -6.00 -4.09
C SER A 360 -28.54 -5.16 -4.62
N GLN A 361 -29.54 -4.98 -3.75
CA GLN A 361 -30.70 -4.11 -4.01
C GLN A 361 -30.36 -2.63 -3.92
N GLY A 362 -29.25 -2.26 -3.26
CA GLY A 362 -28.80 -0.88 -3.12
C GLY A 362 -28.06 -0.32 -4.33
N LEU A 363 -27.86 -1.11 -5.39
CA LEU A 363 -27.26 -0.61 -6.61
C LEU A 363 -28.20 0.31 -7.39
N PRO A 364 -27.68 1.32 -8.13
CA PRO A 364 -28.44 2.02 -9.15
C PRO A 364 -29.16 1.05 -10.11
N ALA A 365 -30.37 1.41 -10.55
CA ALA A 365 -31.25 0.46 -11.21
C ALA A 365 -30.65 -0.16 -12.48
N LEU A 366 -29.99 0.65 -13.34
CA LEU A 366 -29.40 0.15 -14.57
C LEU A 366 -28.19 -0.75 -14.30
N MET A 367 -27.35 -0.40 -13.29
CA MET A 367 -26.24 -1.27 -12.85
C MET A 367 -26.76 -2.60 -12.29
N ARG A 368 -27.84 -2.57 -11.51
CA ARG A 368 -28.45 -3.78 -10.97
C ARG A 368 -28.98 -4.67 -12.08
N ALA A 369 -29.71 -4.10 -13.02
CA ALA A 369 -30.26 -4.80 -14.20
C ALA A 369 -29.12 -5.47 -15.01
N SER A 370 -28.06 -4.73 -15.33
CA SER A 370 -26.87 -5.25 -16.02
C SER A 370 -26.25 -6.46 -15.29
N LYS A 371 -26.08 -6.35 -13.96
CA LYS A 371 -25.53 -7.45 -13.14
C LYS A 371 -26.44 -8.67 -13.10
N VAL A 372 -27.76 -8.48 -12.99
CA VAL A 372 -28.74 -9.59 -13.02
C VAL A 372 -28.69 -10.31 -14.36
N GLN A 373 -28.70 -9.57 -15.46
CA GLN A 373 -28.60 -10.14 -16.82
C GLN A 373 -27.27 -10.90 -17.01
N LYS A 374 -26.15 -10.31 -16.60
CA LYS A 374 -24.83 -10.99 -16.64
C LYS A 374 -24.81 -12.29 -15.85
N LYS A 375 -25.54 -12.36 -14.73
CA LYS A 375 -25.66 -13.61 -13.98
C LYS A 375 -26.59 -14.63 -14.64
N ALA A 376 -27.67 -14.19 -15.30
CA ALA A 376 -28.53 -15.07 -16.08
C ALA A 376 -27.79 -15.67 -17.30
N ALA A 377 -26.96 -14.86 -17.95
CA ALA A 377 -26.11 -15.29 -19.06
C ALA A 377 -25.17 -16.46 -18.72
N GLN A 378 -24.71 -16.56 -17.46
CA GLN A 378 -23.80 -17.64 -17.01
C GLN A 378 -24.38 -19.06 -17.16
N VAL A 379 -25.69 -19.20 -17.28
CA VAL A 379 -26.37 -20.48 -17.50
C VAL A 379 -26.96 -20.63 -18.90
N GLY A 380 -26.51 -19.76 -19.82
CA GLY A 380 -26.97 -19.80 -21.23
C GLY A 380 -28.29 -19.09 -21.47
N PHE A 381 -28.81 -18.31 -20.50
CA PHE A 381 -30.00 -17.49 -20.70
C PHE A 381 -29.58 -16.11 -21.20
N ASP A 382 -29.21 -16.01 -22.46
CA ASP A 382 -28.71 -14.80 -23.10
C ASP A 382 -28.89 -14.85 -24.64
N TRP A 383 -28.74 -13.68 -25.27
CA TRP A 383 -28.59 -13.58 -26.74
C TRP A 383 -27.11 -13.75 -27.11
N ASP A 384 -26.88 -14.18 -28.37
CA ASP A 384 -25.52 -14.39 -28.88
C ASP A 384 -24.72 -13.07 -28.97
N ASP A 385 -25.39 -11.96 -29.31
CA ASP A 385 -24.81 -10.64 -29.47
C ASP A 385 -25.82 -9.49 -29.24
N ALA A 386 -25.33 -8.25 -29.27
CA ALA A 386 -26.15 -7.05 -29.12
C ALA A 386 -27.16 -6.88 -30.31
N ILE A 387 -26.81 -7.35 -31.50
CA ILE A 387 -27.69 -7.27 -32.67
C ILE A 387 -28.90 -8.19 -32.48
N GLY A 388 -28.69 -9.41 -31.99
CA GLY A 388 -29.73 -10.36 -31.66
C GLY A 388 -30.70 -9.88 -30.57
N ALA A 389 -30.20 -9.07 -29.62
CA ALA A 389 -31.04 -8.49 -28.57
C ALA A 389 -31.83 -7.25 -29.00
N LEU A 390 -31.39 -6.53 -30.05
CA LEU A 390 -32.00 -5.27 -30.48
C LEU A 390 -33.50 -5.37 -30.87
N PRO A 391 -34.01 -6.46 -31.51
CA PRO A 391 -35.43 -6.62 -31.76
C PRO A 391 -36.31 -6.55 -30.54
N LYS A 392 -35.80 -6.94 -29.34
CA LYS A 392 -36.57 -6.87 -28.10
C LYS A 392 -36.84 -5.41 -27.66
N ILE A 393 -35.94 -4.48 -27.96
CA ILE A 393 -36.19 -3.04 -27.73
C ILE A 393 -37.36 -2.55 -28.58
N HIS A 394 -37.48 -3.02 -29.85
CA HIS A 394 -38.59 -2.64 -30.70
C HIS A 394 -39.91 -3.23 -30.23
N GLU A 395 -39.89 -4.50 -29.80
CA GLU A 395 -41.05 -5.18 -29.23
C GLU A 395 -41.58 -4.42 -28.01
N GLU A 396 -40.74 -4.12 -27.03
CA GLU A 396 -41.15 -3.35 -25.82
C GLU A 396 -41.63 -1.92 -26.16
N ALA A 397 -41.01 -1.26 -27.12
CA ALA A 397 -41.45 0.05 -27.57
C ALA A 397 -42.84 0.01 -28.24
N ASP A 398 -43.16 -1.04 -29.03
CA ASP A 398 -44.47 -1.25 -29.61
C ASP A 398 -45.51 -1.56 -28.53
N GLU A 399 -45.17 -2.31 -27.47
CA GLU A 399 -46.04 -2.59 -26.33
C GLU A 399 -46.34 -1.32 -25.52
N VAL A 400 -45.33 -0.47 -25.25
CA VAL A 400 -45.54 0.87 -24.69
C VAL A 400 -46.51 1.70 -25.50
N LEU A 401 -46.35 1.71 -26.83
CA LEU A 401 -47.26 2.44 -27.74
C LEU A 401 -48.69 1.92 -27.62
N ALA A 402 -48.88 0.60 -27.61
CA ALA A 402 -50.20 -0.03 -27.50
C ALA A 402 -50.90 0.32 -26.18
N GLU A 403 -50.18 0.34 -25.06
CA GLU A 403 -50.74 0.75 -23.78
C GLU A 403 -51.15 2.23 -23.76
N LEU A 404 -50.32 3.11 -24.32
CA LEU A 404 -50.63 4.54 -24.47
C LEU A 404 -51.84 4.81 -25.36
N GLU A 405 -51.94 4.14 -26.50
CA GLU A 405 -53.07 4.23 -27.47
C GLU A 405 -54.38 3.73 -26.85
N ALA A 406 -54.28 2.72 -25.97
CA ALA A 406 -55.42 2.20 -25.23
C ALA A 406 -55.82 3.04 -23.98
N GLY A 407 -55.03 4.06 -23.65
CA GLY A 407 -55.23 4.90 -22.44
C GLY A 407 -54.97 4.16 -21.13
N ARG A 408 -54.14 3.09 -21.15
CA ARG A 408 -53.71 2.32 -19.99
C ARG A 408 -52.37 2.83 -19.45
N ASP A 409 -51.98 2.33 -18.29
CA ASP A 409 -50.68 2.64 -17.69
C ASP A 409 -49.54 1.91 -18.39
N PRO A 410 -48.60 2.59 -19.05
CA PRO A 410 -47.48 1.97 -19.73
C PRO A 410 -46.28 1.65 -18.81
N GLY A 411 -46.45 1.72 -17.48
CA GLY A 411 -45.33 1.66 -16.51
C GLY A 411 -44.56 0.34 -16.54
N GLU A 412 -45.25 -0.80 -16.75
CA GLU A 412 -44.65 -2.13 -16.86
C GLU A 412 -43.77 -2.21 -18.11
N GLU A 413 -44.35 -1.86 -19.27
CA GLU A 413 -43.68 -1.94 -20.59
C GLU A 413 -42.50 -0.93 -20.70
N LEU A 414 -42.62 0.26 -20.07
CA LEU A 414 -41.50 1.18 -19.97
C LEU A 414 -40.35 0.59 -19.15
N GLY A 415 -40.67 -0.14 -18.09
CA GLY A 415 -39.69 -0.86 -17.28
C GLY A 415 -38.95 -1.95 -18.12
N ASP A 416 -39.70 -2.72 -18.91
CA ASP A 416 -39.13 -3.78 -19.74
C ASP A 416 -38.35 -3.22 -20.95
N LEU A 417 -38.78 -2.08 -21.50
CA LEU A 417 -38.00 -1.33 -22.49
C LEU A 417 -36.64 -0.87 -21.91
N LEU A 418 -36.61 -0.28 -20.72
CA LEU A 418 -35.38 0.12 -20.08
C LEU A 418 -34.46 -1.10 -19.79
N PHE A 419 -35.06 -2.21 -19.35
CA PHE A 419 -34.32 -3.46 -19.08
C PHE A 419 -33.73 -4.05 -20.36
N SER A 420 -34.46 -4.00 -21.50
CA SER A 420 -33.96 -4.41 -22.81
C SER A 420 -32.83 -3.51 -23.33
N CYS A 421 -32.92 -2.19 -23.11
CA CYS A 421 -31.82 -1.25 -23.43
C CYS A 421 -30.55 -1.58 -22.63
N VAL A 422 -30.68 -1.90 -21.34
CA VAL A 422 -29.58 -2.34 -20.51
C VAL A 422 -28.91 -3.59 -21.06
N ASN A 423 -29.70 -4.54 -21.55
CA ASN A 423 -29.17 -5.78 -22.09
C ASN A 423 -28.35 -5.57 -23.37
N VAL A 424 -28.82 -4.74 -24.29
CA VAL A 424 -28.07 -4.36 -25.48
C VAL A 424 -26.76 -3.65 -25.11
N ALA A 425 -26.79 -2.72 -24.17
CA ALA A 425 -25.60 -2.05 -23.68
C ALA A 425 -24.57 -3.06 -23.10
N ARG A 426 -25.02 -3.98 -22.25
CA ARG A 426 -24.19 -5.05 -21.67
C ARG A 426 -23.56 -5.95 -22.74
N LEU A 427 -24.31 -6.41 -23.72
CA LEU A 427 -23.81 -7.23 -24.81
C LEU A 427 -22.83 -6.48 -25.72
N ALA A 428 -22.97 -5.16 -25.83
CA ALA A 428 -22.00 -4.28 -26.47
C ALA A 428 -20.76 -3.99 -25.64
N GLY A 429 -20.66 -4.53 -24.42
CA GLY A 429 -19.52 -4.28 -23.51
C GLY A 429 -19.53 -2.91 -22.85
N LEU A 430 -20.70 -2.25 -22.76
CA LEU A 430 -20.89 -0.91 -22.24
C LEU A 430 -21.61 -0.92 -20.89
N GLU A 431 -21.29 0.03 -20.00
CA GLU A 431 -21.95 0.19 -18.71
C GLU A 431 -23.16 1.15 -18.83
N PRO A 432 -24.40 0.66 -18.65
CA PRO A 432 -25.60 1.44 -18.95
C PRO A 432 -25.79 2.67 -18.05
N GLU A 433 -25.37 2.64 -16.79
CA GLU A 433 -25.44 3.78 -15.87
C GLU A 433 -24.53 4.92 -16.36
N LEU A 434 -23.31 4.60 -16.76
CA LEU A 434 -22.37 5.58 -17.31
C LEU A 434 -22.82 6.12 -18.67
N LEU A 435 -23.44 5.30 -19.50
CA LEU A 435 -24.02 5.75 -20.77
C LEU A 435 -25.12 6.79 -20.55
N LEU A 436 -26.00 6.57 -19.55
CA LEU A 436 -27.06 7.52 -19.25
C LEU A 436 -26.49 8.82 -18.66
N LYS A 437 -25.51 8.71 -17.75
CA LYS A 437 -24.74 9.87 -17.23
C LYS A 437 -24.17 10.69 -18.40
N ALA A 438 -23.41 10.06 -19.29
CA ALA A 438 -22.79 10.73 -20.43
C ALA A 438 -23.80 11.37 -21.39
N ALA A 439 -24.96 10.72 -21.60
CA ALA A 439 -26.04 11.27 -22.40
C ALA A 439 -26.67 12.51 -21.76
N THR A 440 -26.83 12.49 -20.43
CA THR A 440 -27.32 13.63 -19.62
C THR A 440 -26.37 14.81 -19.72
N GLU A 441 -25.08 14.60 -19.49
CA GLU A 441 -24.06 15.65 -19.60
C GLU A 441 -23.98 16.22 -21.04
N LYS A 442 -24.08 15.37 -22.04
CA LYS A 442 -24.16 15.81 -23.43
C LYS A 442 -25.40 16.69 -23.67
N PHE A 443 -26.53 16.34 -23.08
CA PHE A 443 -27.75 17.17 -23.18
C PHE A 443 -27.54 18.53 -22.51
N ILE A 444 -27.01 18.56 -21.27
CA ILE A 444 -26.74 19.80 -20.53
C ILE A 444 -25.80 20.71 -21.33
N ARG A 445 -24.66 20.19 -21.80
CA ARG A 445 -23.72 20.97 -22.63
C ARG A 445 -24.36 21.55 -23.87
N ARG A 446 -25.20 20.78 -24.57
CA ARG A 446 -25.92 21.24 -25.76
C ARG A 446 -26.97 22.29 -25.43
N PHE A 447 -27.70 22.09 -24.35
CA PHE A 447 -28.71 23.03 -23.88
C PHE A 447 -28.07 24.39 -23.50
N THR A 448 -26.98 24.37 -22.73
CA THR A 448 -26.20 25.57 -22.38
C THR A 448 -25.69 26.31 -23.63
N ALA A 449 -25.15 25.56 -24.60
CA ALA A 449 -24.69 26.17 -25.86
C ALA A 449 -25.86 26.75 -26.68
N MET A 450 -27.01 26.09 -26.69
CA MET A 450 -28.25 26.61 -27.33
C MET A 450 -28.72 27.90 -26.64
N GLU A 451 -28.78 27.93 -25.31
CA GLU A 451 -29.13 29.08 -24.53
C GLU A 451 -28.22 30.28 -24.80
N ASN A 452 -26.91 30.07 -24.80
CA ASN A 452 -25.93 31.08 -25.14
C ASN A 452 -26.12 31.65 -26.56
N LEU A 453 -26.48 30.82 -27.54
CA LEU A 453 -26.83 31.29 -28.89
C LEU A 453 -28.12 32.14 -28.90
N ILE A 454 -29.14 31.73 -28.16
CA ILE A 454 -30.38 32.47 -28.03
C ILE A 454 -30.15 33.84 -27.40
N ILE A 455 -29.33 33.88 -26.32
CA ILE A 455 -28.96 35.15 -25.65
C ILE A 455 -28.13 36.04 -26.59
N SER A 456 -27.22 35.48 -27.38
CA SER A 456 -26.43 36.24 -28.34
C SER A 456 -27.27 36.84 -29.47
N ASP A 457 -28.41 36.23 -29.81
CA ASP A 457 -29.41 36.75 -30.75
C ASP A 457 -30.40 37.68 -30.07
N GLU A 458 -30.10 38.21 -28.85
CA GLU A 458 -30.93 39.14 -28.04
C GLU A 458 -32.35 38.60 -27.74
N LYS A 459 -32.50 37.28 -27.64
CA LYS A 459 -33.77 36.60 -27.31
C LYS A 459 -33.72 35.97 -25.93
N SER A 460 -34.92 35.64 -25.40
CA SER A 460 -35.10 34.91 -24.15
C SER A 460 -35.69 33.54 -24.43
N LEU A 461 -35.26 32.50 -23.71
CA LEU A 461 -35.82 31.15 -23.75
C LEU A 461 -37.34 31.16 -23.52
N GLU A 462 -37.83 31.96 -22.54
CA GLU A 462 -39.23 32.03 -22.14
C GLU A 462 -40.15 32.57 -23.27
N GLY A 463 -39.59 33.22 -24.27
CA GLY A 463 -40.34 33.77 -25.41
C GLY A 463 -40.37 32.92 -26.64
N LEU A 464 -39.66 31.75 -26.65
CA LEU A 464 -39.54 30.90 -27.85
C LEU A 464 -40.43 29.66 -27.76
N THR A 465 -41.00 29.29 -28.92
CA THR A 465 -41.66 27.98 -29.08
C THR A 465 -40.67 26.86 -29.18
N LEU A 466 -41.08 25.60 -28.93
CA LEU A 466 -40.25 24.43 -29.10
C LEU A 466 -39.61 24.35 -30.51
N ALA A 467 -40.38 24.67 -31.53
CA ALA A 467 -39.90 24.65 -32.93
C ALA A 467 -38.77 25.69 -33.18
N GLU A 468 -38.87 26.86 -32.56
CA GLU A 468 -37.82 27.88 -32.64
C GLU A 468 -36.56 27.47 -31.84
N MET A 469 -36.72 26.87 -30.66
CA MET A 469 -35.61 26.31 -29.87
C MET A 469 -34.89 25.16 -30.63
N ASP A 470 -35.65 24.33 -31.32
CA ASP A 470 -35.11 23.25 -32.16
C ASP A 470 -34.19 23.74 -33.29
N VAL A 471 -34.43 24.94 -33.84
CA VAL A 471 -33.51 25.55 -34.81
C VAL A 471 -32.15 25.80 -34.20
N TYR A 472 -32.12 26.39 -32.99
CA TYR A 472 -30.88 26.63 -32.26
C TYR A 472 -30.19 25.32 -31.81
N TRP A 473 -30.96 24.37 -31.32
CA TRP A 473 -30.49 23.03 -30.96
C TRP A 473 -29.79 22.31 -32.11
N ASN A 474 -30.38 22.37 -33.30
CA ASN A 474 -29.82 21.76 -34.51
C ASN A 474 -28.55 22.51 -34.99
N ARG A 475 -28.43 23.83 -34.76
CA ARG A 475 -27.19 24.58 -35.02
C ARG A 475 -26.06 24.09 -34.11
N VAL A 476 -26.32 23.92 -32.79
CA VAL A 476 -25.36 23.38 -31.82
C VAL A 476 -24.93 21.96 -32.22
N LYS A 477 -25.86 21.08 -32.54
CA LYS A 477 -25.54 19.69 -32.96
C LYS A 477 -24.61 19.65 -34.19
N ARG A 478 -24.82 20.51 -35.18
CA ARG A 478 -23.96 20.56 -36.39
C ARG A 478 -22.56 21.11 -36.06
N ALA A 479 -22.48 22.12 -35.23
CA ALA A 479 -21.19 22.68 -34.80
C ALA A 479 -20.31 21.72 -34.01
N GLN A 480 -20.90 20.74 -33.32
CA GLN A 480 -20.18 19.69 -32.57
C GLN A 480 -19.81 18.47 -33.42
N GLN A 481 -20.29 18.36 -34.64
CA GLN A 481 -19.99 17.25 -35.58
C GLN A 481 -18.90 17.62 -36.59
N SER A 482 -18.53 18.89 -36.69
CA SER A 482 -17.44 19.43 -37.53
C SER A 482 -16.16 19.58 -36.72
#